data_325928132ad49fcef952eb8f39d84e10
#
_entry.id   325928132ad49fcef952eb8f39d84e10
#
_cell.length_a   1.000
_cell.length_b   1.000
_cell.length_c   1.000
_cell.angle_alpha   90.00
_cell.angle_beta   90.00
_cell.angle_gamma   90.00
#
_symmetry.space_group_name_H-M   'P 1'
#
loop_
_entity.id
_entity.type
_entity.pdbx_description
1 polymer ?
#
loop_
_entity_poly.entity_id
_entity_poly.type
_entity_poly.pdbx_seq_one_letter_code
_entity_poly.pdbx_strand_id
1 'polypeptide(L)'
;TTLSNNYMKQALIDGFFHADPHPDNILIRENKITYIDLGMVGVLSKNERNLLKKCIRSIMDEDYYEVSRILVILSTPTKEVDMTKLTKDVSTILTEYANQDLKEINTAKFISSMFKMLNANFLKLHSSITMLIRGICVIEATLEILNPNLNLIEVMMNYVLKEEIVIDSSKVIE
;
A
#
# COMPACT_ATOMS: atom_id res chain seq x y z
N THR A 1 11.87 -1.59 11.02
CA THR A 1 12.11 -2.52 9.87
C THR A 1 11.48 -3.90 10.06
N THR A 2 11.61 -4.57 11.19
CA THR A 2 11.01 -5.90 11.39
C THR A 2 9.48 -5.85 11.37
N LEU A 3 8.87 -4.89 12.06
CA LEU A 3 7.41 -4.73 12.12
C LEU A 3 6.84 -4.35 10.73
N SER A 4 7.44 -3.39 10.05
CA SER A 4 7.00 -2.98 8.70
C SER A 4 7.14 -4.11 7.68
N ASN A 5 8.25 -4.84 7.67
CA ASN A 5 8.43 -5.99 6.79
C ASN A 5 7.45 -7.13 7.10
N ASN A 6 7.18 -7.38 8.39
CA ASN A 6 6.17 -8.37 8.80
C ASN A 6 4.78 -7.97 8.28
N TYR A 7 4.42 -6.70 8.41
CA TYR A 7 3.13 -6.21 7.92
C TYR A 7 3.01 -6.30 6.40
N MET A 8 4.07 -5.92 5.66
CA MET A 8 4.09 -6.06 4.20
C MET A 8 3.96 -7.52 3.77
N LYS A 9 4.62 -8.45 4.48
CA LYS A 9 4.47 -9.89 4.23
C LYS A 9 3.02 -10.34 4.43
N GLN A 10 2.38 -9.97 5.53
CA GLN A 10 0.97 -10.29 5.78
C GLN A 10 0.08 -9.81 4.63
N ALA A 11 0.22 -8.56 4.20
CA ALA A 11 -0.62 -7.96 3.18
C ALA A 11 -0.33 -8.52 1.78
N LEU A 12 0.94 -8.53 1.34
CA LEU A 12 1.29 -8.78 -0.06
C LEU A 12 1.62 -10.23 -0.38
N ILE A 13 1.96 -11.05 0.63
CA ILE A 13 2.29 -12.47 0.45
C ILE A 13 1.20 -13.36 1.02
N ASP A 14 0.96 -13.26 2.33
CA ASP A 14 0.03 -14.15 3.01
C ASP A 14 -1.43 -13.82 2.61
N GLY A 15 -1.71 -12.53 2.34
CA GLY A 15 -3.03 -12.04 1.97
C GLY A 15 -4.00 -12.00 3.14
N PHE A 16 -3.50 -12.18 4.35
CA PHE A 16 -4.22 -12.07 5.60
C PHE A 16 -3.43 -11.12 6.50
N PHE A 17 -4.03 -10.00 6.90
CA PHE A 17 -3.33 -8.94 7.61
C PHE A 17 -4.19 -8.36 8.74
N HIS A 18 -3.53 -7.85 9.74
CA HIS A 18 -4.15 -7.10 10.81
C HIS A 18 -4.61 -5.73 10.29
N ALA A 19 -5.92 -5.44 10.39
CA ALA A 19 -6.48 -4.19 9.86
C ALA A 19 -6.50 -3.05 10.90
N ASP A 20 -6.12 -3.32 12.15
CA ASP A 20 -5.98 -2.34 13.23
C ASP A 20 -4.73 -2.63 14.10
N PRO A 21 -3.51 -2.58 13.52
CA PRO A 21 -2.26 -2.93 14.21
C PRO A 21 -1.80 -1.81 15.16
N HIS A 22 -2.69 -1.43 16.08
CA HIS A 22 -2.42 -0.44 17.11
C HIS A 22 -1.32 -0.96 18.07
N PRO A 23 -0.49 -0.09 18.67
CA PRO A 23 0.56 -0.51 19.59
C PRO A 23 0.07 -1.43 20.72
N ASP A 24 -1.14 -1.20 21.25
CA ASP A 24 -1.74 -2.02 22.31
C ASP A 24 -2.07 -3.45 21.84
N ASN A 25 -2.13 -3.68 20.53
CA ASN A 25 -2.42 -4.98 19.92
C ASN A 25 -1.14 -5.71 19.47
N ILE A 26 0.05 -5.14 19.74
CA ILE A 26 1.34 -5.67 19.30
C ILE A 26 2.26 -5.89 20.51
N LEU A 27 2.68 -7.12 20.73
CA LEU A 27 3.72 -7.45 21.69
C LEU A 27 5.01 -7.82 20.96
N ILE A 28 6.12 -7.29 21.44
CA ILE A 28 7.46 -7.66 20.96
C ILE A 28 8.18 -8.40 22.10
N ARG A 29 8.45 -9.68 21.90
CA ARG A 29 9.15 -10.52 22.85
C ARG A 29 10.17 -11.39 22.12
N GLU A 30 11.41 -11.43 22.59
CA GLU A 30 12.49 -12.26 22.03
C GLU A 30 12.65 -12.09 20.51
N ASN A 31 12.59 -10.85 20.02
CA ASN A 31 12.59 -10.50 18.59
C ASN A 31 11.41 -11.08 17.77
N LYS A 32 10.36 -11.55 18.42
CA LYS A 32 9.12 -12.00 17.78
C LYS A 32 8.02 -10.97 17.96
N ILE A 33 7.25 -10.77 16.90
CA ILE A 33 6.05 -9.93 16.90
C ILE A 33 4.86 -10.84 17.12
N THR A 34 4.05 -10.50 18.12
CA THR A 34 2.81 -11.21 18.45
C THR A 34 1.66 -10.22 18.43
N TYR A 35 0.65 -10.49 17.64
CA TYR A 35 -0.62 -9.76 17.64
C TYR A 35 -1.56 -10.41 18.63
N ILE A 36 -2.11 -9.63 19.57
CA ILE A 36 -2.90 -10.16 20.70
C ILE A 36 -4.39 -9.92 20.56
N ASP A 37 -4.80 -9.01 19.68
CA ASP A 37 -6.21 -8.80 19.32
C ASP A 37 -6.37 -8.94 17.81
N LEU A 38 -7.14 -9.93 17.39
CA LEU A 38 -7.46 -10.18 15.98
C LEU A 38 -8.93 -9.84 15.67
N GLY A 39 -9.53 -8.96 16.43
CA GLY A 39 -10.92 -8.52 16.25
C GLY A 39 -11.15 -7.81 14.90
N MET A 40 -10.09 -7.29 14.28
CA MET A 40 -10.16 -6.69 12.95
C MET A 40 -9.03 -7.20 12.07
N VAL A 41 -9.39 -8.06 11.12
CA VAL A 41 -8.47 -8.62 10.13
C VAL A 41 -8.99 -8.35 8.72
N GLY A 42 -8.08 -8.16 7.79
CA GLY A 42 -8.35 -8.01 6.37
C GLY A 42 -7.85 -9.22 5.58
N VAL A 43 -8.54 -9.48 4.48
CA VAL A 43 -8.15 -10.54 3.53
C VAL A 43 -8.05 -9.94 2.14
N LEU A 44 -6.92 -10.18 1.48
CA LEU A 44 -6.70 -9.85 0.08
C LEU A 44 -6.65 -11.13 -0.75
N SER A 45 -7.46 -11.18 -1.79
CA SER A 45 -7.37 -12.23 -2.80
C SER A 45 -6.00 -12.21 -3.49
N LYS A 46 -5.61 -13.33 -4.10
CA LYS A 46 -4.38 -13.40 -4.91
C LYS A 46 -4.37 -12.33 -6.01
N ASN A 47 -5.52 -12.08 -6.62
CA ASN A 47 -5.65 -11.06 -7.67
C ASN A 47 -5.40 -9.64 -7.13
N GLU A 48 -6.03 -9.28 -6.00
CA GLU A 48 -5.81 -7.96 -5.37
C GLU A 48 -4.35 -7.76 -4.98
N ARG A 49 -3.69 -8.78 -4.41
CA ARG A 49 -2.26 -8.71 -4.08
C ARG A 49 -1.38 -8.47 -5.32
N ASN A 50 -1.65 -9.16 -6.41
CA ASN A 50 -0.93 -8.97 -7.66
C ASN A 50 -1.18 -7.57 -8.25
N LEU A 51 -2.42 -7.09 -8.20
CA LEU A 51 -2.76 -5.74 -8.64
C LEU A 51 -2.08 -4.66 -7.80
N LEU A 52 -2.01 -4.84 -6.48
CA LEU A 52 -1.30 -3.91 -5.60
C LEU A 52 0.20 -3.87 -5.89
N LYS A 53 0.85 -5.03 -6.07
CA LYS A 53 2.26 -5.09 -6.46
C LYS A 53 2.49 -4.41 -7.81
N LYS A 54 1.63 -4.70 -8.79
CA LYS A 54 1.69 -4.06 -10.10
C LYS A 54 1.46 -2.55 -10.03
N CYS A 55 0.53 -2.09 -9.18
CA CYS A 55 0.30 -0.66 -8.95
C CYS A 55 1.55 0.04 -8.42
N ILE A 56 2.21 -0.53 -7.41
CA ILE A 56 3.46 0.01 -6.86
C ILE A 56 4.53 0.08 -7.96
N ARG A 57 4.66 -0.98 -8.76
CA ARG A 57 5.61 -1.00 -9.89
C ARG A 57 5.30 0.08 -10.92
N SER A 58 4.03 0.17 -11.35
CA SER A 58 3.62 1.18 -12.33
C SER A 58 3.84 2.61 -11.83
N ILE A 59 3.73 2.86 -10.50
CA ILE A 59 4.08 4.16 -9.91
C ILE A 59 5.58 4.44 -10.10
N MET A 60 6.44 3.45 -9.84
CA MET A 60 7.89 3.59 -9.99
C MET A 60 8.32 3.78 -11.45
N ASP A 61 7.60 3.15 -12.39
CA ASP A 61 7.83 3.25 -13.82
C ASP A 61 7.13 4.48 -14.45
N GLU A 62 6.46 5.31 -13.63
CA GLU A 62 5.66 6.49 -14.06
C GLU A 62 4.55 6.16 -15.07
N ASP A 63 4.08 4.89 -15.09
CA ASP A 63 2.96 4.46 -15.93
C ASP A 63 1.63 4.82 -15.26
N TYR A 64 1.28 6.10 -15.30
CA TYR A 64 0.07 6.64 -14.66
C TYR A 64 -1.22 6.09 -15.27
N TYR A 65 -1.18 5.67 -16.53
CA TYR A 65 -2.34 5.06 -17.18
C TYR A 65 -2.62 3.68 -16.57
N GLU A 66 -1.59 2.86 -16.40
CA GLU A 66 -1.75 1.54 -15.78
C GLU A 66 -2.13 1.67 -14.29
N VAL A 67 -1.56 2.63 -13.55
CA VAL A 67 -2.03 2.95 -12.19
C VAL A 67 -3.51 3.25 -12.17
N SER A 68 -4.00 4.09 -13.10
CA SER A 68 -5.42 4.45 -13.21
C SER A 68 -6.30 3.24 -13.49
N ARG A 69 -5.88 2.36 -14.41
CA ARG A 69 -6.59 1.10 -14.71
C ARG A 69 -6.70 0.21 -13.48
N ILE A 70 -5.62 0.06 -12.72
CA ILE A 70 -5.60 -0.75 -11.50
C ILE A 70 -6.53 -0.15 -10.44
N LEU A 71 -6.52 1.17 -10.27
CA LEU A 71 -7.43 1.86 -9.35
C LEU A 71 -8.89 1.62 -9.69
N VAL A 72 -9.26 1.61 -10.97
CA VAL A 72 -10.61 1.26 -11.42
C VAL A 72 -10.95 -0.19 -11.06
N ILE A 73 -10.04 -1.14 -11.30
CA ILE A 73 -10.26 -2.57 -10.99
C ILE A 73 -10.39 -2.81 -9.48
N LEU A 74 -9.65 -2.07 -8.65
CA LEU A 74 -9.70 -2.17 -7.18
C LEU A 74 -10.85 -1.35 -6.56
N SER A 75 -11.72 -0.77 -7.40
CA SER A 75 -12.83 0.08 -7.00
C SER A 75 -14.14 -0.41 -7.61
N THR A 76 -15.24 0.05 -7.02
CA THR A 76 -16.57 0.00 -7.62
C THR A 76 -16.91 1.40 -8.13
N PRO A 77 -16.92 1.63 -9.45
CA PRO A 77 -17.33 2.91 -10.02
C PRO A 77 -18.81 3.20 -9.72
N THR A 78 -19.11 4.41 -9.26
CA THR A 78 -20.49 4.86 -9.00
C THR A 78 -21.10 5.60 -10.19
N LYS A 79 -20.28 5.96 -11.18
CA LYS A 79 -20.65 6.53 -12.48
C LYS A 79 -19.65 6.09 -13.53
N GLU A 80 -19.91 6.42 -14.80
CA GLU A 80 -18.93 6.23 -15.89
C GLU A 80 -17.64 6.97 -15.57
N VAL A 81 -16.51 6.29 -15.78
CA VAL A 81 -15.17 6.80 -15.45
C VAL A 81 -14.54 7.39 -16.70
N ASP A 82 -14.21 8.67 -16.67
CA ASP A 82 -13.35 9.31 -17.67
C ASP A 82 -11.88 8.94 -17.39
N MET A 83 -11.37 7.98 -18.15
CA MET A 83 -10.00 7.49 -17.99
C MET A 83 -8.95 8.57 -18.28
N THR A 84 -9.22 9.51 -19.19
CA THR A 84 -8.30 10.61 -19.51
C THR A 84 -8.17 11.55 -18.32
N LYS A 85 -9.30 11.95 -17.74
CA LYS A 85 -9.33 12.77 -16.53
C LYS A 85 -8.67 12.05 -15.35
N LEU A 86 -9.02 10.79 -15.11
CA LEU A 86 -8.47 10.01 -14.02
C LEU A 86 -6.94 9.90 -14.14
N THR A 87 -6.41 9.58 -15.33
CA THR A 87 -4.96 9.48 -15.56
C THR A 87 -4.25 10.80 -15.30
N LYS A 88 -4.85 11.92 -15.72
CA LYS A 88 -4.33 13.25 -15.43
C LYS A 88 -4.31 13.55 -13.93
N ASP A 89 -5.38 13.25 -13.23
CA ASP A 89 -5.48 13.48 -11.78
C ASP A 89 -4.46 12.61 -11.02
N VAL A 90 -4.30 11.34 -11.40
CA VAL A 90 -3.29 10.41 -10.86
C VAL A 90 -1.89 10.94 -11.10
N SER A 91 -1.55 11.33 -12.35
CA SER A 91 -0.23 11.86 -12.67
C SER A 91 0.09 13.12 -11.88
N THR A 92 -0.88 14.02 -11.71
CA THR A 92 -0.71 15.26 -10.94
C THR A 92 -0.31 14.97 -9.50
N ILE A 93 -1.05 14.08 -8.82
CA ILE A 93 -0.76 13.70 -7.43
C ILE A 93 0.60 13.00 -7.34
N LEU A 94 0.83 11.97 -8.15
CA LEU A 94 2.06 11.19 -8.05
C LEU A 94 3.30 12.01 -8.38
N THR A 95 3.24 12.93 -9.35
CA THR A 95 4.36 13.83 -9.67
C THR A 95 4.62 14.83 -8.54
N GLU A 96 3.58 15.35 -7.87
CA GLU A 96 3.73 16.23 -6.70
C GLU A 96 4.53 15.54 -5.59
N TYR A 97 4.26 14.26 -5.34
CA TYR A 97 4.94 13.50 -4.29
C TYR A 97 6.29 12.92 -4.75
N ALA A 98 6.46 12.58 -6.02
CA ALA A 98 7.74 12.10 -6.57
C ALA A 98 8.86 13.15 -6.51
N ASN A 99 8.51 14.44 -6.53
CA ASN A 99 9.46 15.55 -6.42
C ASN A 99 9.86 15.88 -4.98
N GLN A 100 9.32 15.18 -3.98
CA GLN A 100 9.68 15.33 -2.57
C GLN A 100 10.71 14.28 -2.15
N ASP A 101 11.52 14.57 -1.14
CA ASP A 101 12.30 13.51 -0.50
C ASP A 101 11.33 12.50 0.13
N LEU A 102 11.56 11.21 -0.13
CA LEU A 102 10.71 10.12 0.39
C LEU A 102 10.51 10.23 1.91
N LYS A 103 11.52 10.73 2.64
CA LYS A 103 11.46 10.92 4.09
C LYS A 103 10.56 12.07 4.54
N GLU A 104 10.27 13.00 3.64
CA GLU A 104 9.43 14.17 3.92
C GLU A 104 7.97 13.94 3.51
N ILE A 105 7.68 12.84 2.82
CA ILE A 105 6.31 12.52 2.40
C ILE A 105 5.46 12.23 3.64
N ASN A 106 4.46 13.07 3.86
CA ASN A 106 3.42 12.82 4.84
C ASN A 106 2.38 11.83 4.26
N THR A 107 2.47 10.56 4.66
CA THR A 107 1.62 9.47 4.14
C THR A 107 0.13 9.73 4.40
N ALA A 108 -0.25 10.30 5.54
CA ALA A 108 -1.65 10.61 5.83
C ALA A 108 -2.20 11.67 4.85
N LYS A 109 -1.40 12.70 4.52
CA LYS A 109 -1.74 13.72 3.52
C LYS A 109 -1.83 13.11 2.12
N PHE A 110 -0.88 12.26 1.75
CA PHE A 110 -0.89 11.52 0.49
C PHE A 110 -2.17 10.69 0.35
N ILE A 111 -2.48 9.85 1.34
CA ILE A 111 -3.68 9.02 1.37
C ILE A 111 -4.95 9.88 1.27
N SER A 112 -5.02 10.99 2.00
CA SER A 112 -6.15 11.92 1.92
C SER A 112 -6.33 12.50 0.52
N SER A 113 -5.23 12.87 -0.15
CA SER A 113 -5.26 13.37 -1.54
C SER A 113 -5.74 12.30 -2.51
N MET A 114 -5.27 11.06 -2.34
CA MET A 114 -5.73 9.90 -3.14
C MET A 114 -7.22 9.64 -2.96
N PHE A 115 -7.76 9.67 -1.73
CA PHE A 115 -9.19 9.49 -1.51
C PHE A 115 -10.03 10.62 -2.11
N LYS A 116 -9.57 11.87 -2.03
CA LYS A 116 -10.25 13.01 -2.68
C LYS A 116 -10.31 12.83 -4.19
N MET A 117 -9.19 12.43 -4.81
CA MET A 117 -9.10 12.17 -6.24
C MET A 117 -10.00 11.02 -6.66
N LEU A 118 -10.01 9.90 -5.92
CA LEU A 118 -10.89 8.76 -6.21
C LEU A 118 -12.37 9.16 -6.16
N ASN A 119 -12.78 9.89 -5.12
CA ASN A 119 -14.15 10.39 -4.99
C ASN A 119 -14.53 11.36 -6.14
N ALA A 120 -13.62 12.26 -6.54
CA ALA A 120 -13.83 13.19 -7.65
C ALA A 120 -13.95 12.48 -9.02
N ASN A 121 -13.46 11.25 -9.12
CA ASN A 121 -13.57 10.37 -10.28
C ASN A 121 -14.58 9.23 -10.07
N PHE A 122 -15.48 9.38 -9.10
CA PHE A 122 -16.58 8.44 -8.80
C PHE A 122 -16.13 7.00 -8.50
N LEU A 123 -14.93 6.83 -7.96
CA LEU A 123 -14.37 5.55 -7.58
C LEU A 123 -14.51 5.31 -6.07
N LYS A 124 -15.07 4.17 -5.71
CA LYS A 124 -15.14 3.70 -4.31
C LYS A 124 -14.30 2.44 -4.19
N LEU A 125 -13.18 2.51 -3.47
CA LEU A 125 -12.31 1.36 -3.24
C LEU A 125 -13.06 0.19 -2.59
N HIS A 126 -12.69 -1.03 -2.95
CA HIS A 126 -13.17 -2.24 -2.29
C HIS A 126 -12.84 -2.20 -0.79
N SER A 127 -13.67 -2.84 0.01
CA SER A 127 -13.51 -2.84 1.46
C SER A 127 -12.17 -3.43 1.92
N SER A 128 -11.69 -4.48 1.26
CA SER A 128 -10.37 -5.10 1.50
C SER A 128 -9.23 -4.09 1.36
N ILE A 129 -9.27 -3.28 0.30
CA ILE A 129 -8.25 -2.24 0.04
C ILE A 129 -8.35 -1.10 1.06
N THR A 130 -9.58 -0.68 1.39
CA THR A 130 -9.81 0.35 2.41
C THR A 130 -9.30 -0.09 3.79
N MET A 131 -9.52 -1.37 4.15
CA MET A 131 -8.98 -1.95 5.38
C MET A 131 -7.45 -2.02 5.38
N LEU A 132 -6.82 -2.35 4.24
CA LEU A 132 -5.38 -2.33 4.11
C LEU A 132 -4.81 -0.92 4.32
N ILE A 133 -5.41 0.09 3.67
CA ILE A 133 -4.99 1.49 3.82
C ILE A 133 -5.10 1.93 5.29
N ARG A 134 -6.20 1.57 5.96
CA ARG A 134 -6.35 1.85 7.40
C ARG A 134 -5.22 1.22 8.21
N GLY A 135 -4.93 -0.05 8.00
CA GLY A 135 -3.84 -0.73 8.72
C GLY A 135 -2.46 -0.11 8.42
N ILE A 136 -2.22 0.34 7.18
CA ILE A 136 -1.01 1.09 6.81
C ILE A 136 -0.90 2.38 7.62
N CYS A 137 -1.98 3.17 7.74
CA CYS A 137 -1.98 4.40 8.53
C CYS A 137 -1.66 4.13 10.01
N VAL A 138 -2.21 3.06 10.58
CA VAL A 138 -1.98 2.71 12.00
C VAL A 138 -0.54 2.24 12.22
N ILE A 139 0.00 1.40 11.33
CA ILE A 139 1.41 0.96 11.39
C ILE A 139 2.35 2.15 11.25
N GLU A 140 2.06 3.07 10.34
CA GLU A 140 2.90 4.26 10.16
C GLU A 140 2.94 5.12 11.41
N ALA A 141 1.79 5.43 12.00
CA ALA A 141 1.73 6.17 13.26
C ALA A 141 2.50 5.47 14.38
N THR A 142 2.47 4.13 14.42
CA THR A 142 3.25 3.31 15.36
C THR A 142 4.76 3.42 15.09
N LEU A 143 5.15 3.36 13.82
CA LEU A 143 6.55 3.45 13.41
C LEU A 143 7.14 4.84 13.63
N GLU A 144 6.35 5.90 13.43
CA GLU A 144 6.76 7.28 13.70
C GLU A 144 7.15 7.49 15.16
N ILE A 145 6.42 6.86 16.10
CA ILE A 145 6.76 6.89 17.53
C ILE A 145 8.06 6.11 17.81
N LEU A 146 8.26 4.96 17.15
CA LEU A 146 9.40 4.06 17.40
C LEU A 146 10.67 4.51 16.67
N ASN A 147 10.55 5.03 15.47
CA ASN A 147 11.65 5.51 14.63
C ASN A 147 11.17 6.54 13.60
N PRO A 148 11.22 7.84 13.94
CA PRO A 148 10.76 8.93 13.08
C PRO A 148 11.48 9.02 11.70
N ASN A 149 12.61 8.36 11.54
CA ASN A 149 13.37 8.36 10.27
C ASN A 149 12.92 7.24 9.32
N LEU A 150 11.94 6.42 9.70
CA LEU A 150 11.48 5.31 8.89
C LEU A 150 10.26 5.75 8.07
N ASN A 151 10.38 5.70 6.75
CA ASN A 151 9.26 5.96 5.84
C ASN A 151 8.65 4.64 5.35
N LEU A 152 7.33 4.47 5.55
CA LEU A 152 6.65 3.23 5.19
C LEU A 152 6.52 3.07 3.68
N ILE A 153 6.41 4.16 2.91
CA ILE A 153 6.35 4.14 1.44
C ILE A 153 7.66 3.57 0.91
N GLU A 154 8.81 4.03 1.42
CA GLU A 154 10.12 3.48 1.05
C GLU A 154 10.23 1.98 1.36
N VAL A 155 9.72 1.55 2.53
CA VAL A 155 9.70 0.13 2.90
C VAL A 155 8.84 -0.68 1.93
N MET A 156 7.66 -0.18 1.56
CA MET A 156 6.76 -0.84 0.60
C MET A 156 7.42 -0.99 -0.77
N MET A 157 8.02 0.07 -1.31
CA MET A 157 8.71 0.05 -2.60
C MET A 157 9.86 -0.96 -2.60
N ASN A 158 10.71 -0.90 -1.58
CA ASN A 158 11.83 -1.84 -1.41
C ASN A 158 11.38 -3.30 -1.23
N TYR A 159 10.23 -3.51 -0.58
CA TYR A 159 9.69 -4.85 -0.38
C TYR A 159 9.25 -5.46 -1.72
N VAL A 160 8.53 -4.71 -2.56
CA VAL A 160 8.08 -5.18 -3.87
C VAL A 160 9.28 -5.46 -4.80
N LEU A 161 10.29 -4.59 -4.82
CA LEU A 161 11.50 -4.79 -5.62
C LEU A 161 12.28 -6.05 -5.22
N LYS A 162 12.42 -6.32 -3.93
CA LYS A 162 13.13 -7.51 -3.44
C LYS A 162 12.43 -8.81 -3.80
N GLU A 163 11.09 -8.84 -3.78
CA GLU A 163 10.35 -10.03 -4.18
C GLU A 163 10.54 -10.38 -5.66
N GLU A 164 10.59 -9.38 -6.53
CA GLU A 164 10.80 -9.59 -7.96
C GLU A 164 12.19 -10.18 -8.23
N ILE A 165 13.24 -9.73 -7.55
CA ILE A 165 14.59 -10.26 -7.68
C ILE A 165 14.65 -11.74 -7.27
N VAL A 166 13.94 -12.15 -6.22
CA VAL A 166 13.88 -13.54 -5.76
C VAL A 166 13.14 -14.43 -6.77
N ILE A 167 12.05 -13.94 -7.36
CA ILE A 167 11.27 -14.69 -8.36
C ILE A 167 12.08 -14.85 -9.67
N ASP A 168 12.81 -13.82 -10.10
CA ASP A 168 13.59 -13.87 -11.33
C ASP A 168 14.81 -14.78 -11.17
N SER A 169 15.47 -14.75 -10.01
CA SER A 169 16.59 -15.65 -9.71
C SER A 169 16.17 -17.12 -9.60
N SER A 170 14.94 -17.43 -9.20
CA SER A 170 14.42 -18.79 -9.17
C SER A 170 14.08 -19.36 -10.55
N LYS A 171 13.85 -18.53 -11.56
CA LYS A 171 13.63 -18.92 -12.97
C LYS A 171 14.92 -19.19 -13.76
N VAL A 172 16.06 -18.80 -13.22
CA VAL A 172 17.38 -19.02 -13.87
C VAL A 172 17.99 -20.37 -13.50
N ILE A 173 17.35 -21.16 -12.63
CA ILE A 173 17.83 -22.47 -12.12
C ILE A 173 17.01 -23.63 -12.72
N GLU A 174 16.19 -23.43 -13.73
CA GLU A 174 15.62 -24.44 -14.60
C GLU A 174 16.27 -24.35 -16.00
#